data_d903b24b84c48892044852c3bfd3816b
#
_entry.id   d903b24b84c48892044852c3bfd3816b
#
_cell.length_a   1.000
_cell.length_b   1.000
_cell.length_c   1.000
_cell.angle_alpha   90.00
_cell.angle_beta   90.00
_cell.angle_gamma   90.00
#
_symmetry.space_group_name_H-M   'P 1'
#
loop_
_entity.id
_entity.type
_entity.pdbx_description
1 polymer ?
#
loop_
_entity_poly.entity_id
_entity_poly.type
_entity_poly.pdbx_seq_one_letter_code
_entity_poly.pdbx_strand_id
1 'polypeptide(L)'
;LGICLGLQSLYEASDEDGGTVCLGLLSGRVRRFSEPTASGARLKVPHMGWNRVNQVMDHPMWSDIGNGARFYFVHSYYAPVPNGGARNVAGVTEYGIKFVSAAARDNVFAVQFHPEKSHQQGLTLLRNFVRWDGTA
;
A
#
# COMPACT_ATOMS: atom_id res chain seq x y z
N LEU A 1 -11.89 3.39 -3.96
CA LEU A 1 -10.43 3.51 -4.00
C LEU A 1 -9.92 4.20 -2.74
N GLY A 2 -9.05 3.53 -1.96
CA GLY A 2 -8.34 4.13 -0.83
C GLY A 2 -6.95 4.60 -1.26
N ILE A 3 -6.53 5.79 -0.81
CA ILE A 3 -5.22 6.36 -1.13
C ILE A 3 -4.52 6.76 0.17
N CYS A 4 -3.28 6.33 0.37
CA CYS A 4 -2.42 6.63 1.51
C CYS A 4 -3.09 6.31 2.85
N LEU A 5 -3.58 7.30 3.59
CA LEU A 5 -4.36 7.11 4.81
C LEU A 5 -5.62 6.27 4.56
N GLY A 6 -6.17 6.34 3.35
CA GLY A 6 -7.30 5.53 2.93
C GLY A 6 -7.02 4.02 2.93
N LEU A 7 -5.80 3.58 2.60
CA LEU A 7 -5.40 2.20 2.79
C LEU A 7 -5.29 1.86 4.29
N GLN A 8 -4.61 2.70 5.05
CA GLN A 8 -4.32 2.45 6.46
C GLN A 8 -5.60 2.35 7.29
N SER A 9 -6.60 3.17 6.97
CA SER A 9 -7.89 3.17 7.66
C SER A 9 -8.72 1.90 7.47
N LEU A 10 -8.40 1.06 6.49
CA LEU A 10 -9.08 -0.22 6.26
C LEU A 10 -8.66 -1.31 7.25
N TYR A 11 -7.54 -1.17 7.92
CA TYR A 11 -7.03 -2.15 8.89
C TYR A 11 -7.81 -2.09 10.21
N GLU A 12 -7.51 -2.99 11.14
CA GLU A 12 -8.18 -3.05 12.45
C GLU A 12 -7.78 -1.88 13.34
N ALA A 13 -6.52 -1.49 13.30
CA ALA A 13 -5.97 -0.42 14.13
C ALA A 13 -4.70 0.18 13.51
N SER A 14 -4.33 1.35 14.02
CA SER A 14 -3.08 2.05 13.68
C SER A 14 -2.39 2.52 14.95
N ASP A 15 -1.05 2.54 14.93
CA ASP A 15 -0.23 3.09 16.02
C ASP A 15 -0.19 4.64 15.99
N GLU A 16 -0.76 5.26 14.96
CA GLU A 16 -0.81 6.72 14.84
C GLU A 16 -1.64 7.34 15.98
N ASP A 17 -1.24 8.51 16.44
CA ASP A 17 -1.88 9.25 17.55
C ASP A 17 -2.01 8.43 18.86
N GLY A 18 -1.01 7.63 19.19
CA GLY A 18 -1.01 6.81 20.40
C GLY A 18 -1.90 5.56 20.32
N GLY A 19 -2.41 5.25 19.14
CA GLY A 19 -3.28 4.12 18.88
C GLY A 19 -4.69 4.54 18.51
N THR A 20 -5.12 4.12 17.32
CA THR A 20 -6.44 4.45 16.77
C THR A 20 -7.11 3.17 16.27
N VAL A 21 -8.35 2.94 16.68
CA VAL A 21 -9.20 1.89 16.10
C VAL A 21 -9.65 2.35 14.71
N CYS A 22 -9.50 1.48 13.71
CA CYS A 22 -9.86 1.76 12.33
C CYS A 22 -11.08 0.94 11.87
N LEU A 23 -11.31 0.82 10.57
CA LEU A 23 -12.54 0.22 10.03
C LEU A 23 -12.61 -1.31 10.15
N GLY A 24 -11.47 -1.99 10.31
CA GLY A 24 -11.43 -3.44 10.48
C GLY A 24 -11.83 -4.25 9.26
N LEU A 25 -11.77 -3.68 8.07
CA LEU A 25 -12.02 -4.41 6.83
C LEU A 25 -10.88 -5.38 6.50
N LEU A 26 -9.66 -4.99 6.80
CA LEU A 26 -8.45 -5.79 6.65
C LEU A 26 -7.85 -6.11 8.01
N SER A 27 -7.41 -7.36 8.18
CA SER A 27 -6.78 -7.78 9.44
C SER A 27 -5.37 -7.20 9.57
N GLY A 28 -5.02 -6.78 10.76
CA GLY A 28 -3.69 -6.31 11.11
C GLY A 28 -3.68 -4.89 11.65
N ARG A 29 -2.46 -4.47 12.00
CA ARG A 29 -2.22 -3.17 12.64
C ARG A 29 -1.18 -2.38 11.86
N VAL A 30 -1.50 -1.16 11.52
CA VAL A 30 -0.59 -0.18 10.90
C VAL A 30 0.45 0.27 11.93
N ARG A 31 1.72 0.26 11.55
CA ARG A 31 2.87 0.57 12.42
C ARG A 31 3.69 1.73 11.87
N ARG A 32 4.47 2.37 12.73
CA ARG A 32 5.42 3.39 12.33
C ARG A 32 6.73 2.76 11.86
N PHE A 33 7.35 3.33 10.82
CA PHE A 33 8.71 2.99 10.45
C PHE A 33 9.67 3.42 11.57
N SER A 34 10.23 2.46 12.28
CA SER A 34 11.19 2.73 13.35
C SER A 34 12.20 1.59 13.52
N GLU A 35 11.97 0.50 12.82
CA GLU A 35 12.80 -0.68 12.91
C GLU A 35 14.17 -0.43 12.24
N PRO A 36 15.29 -0.84 12.87
CA PRO A 36 16.56 -0.86 12.17
C PRO A 36 16.49 -1.85 11.01
N THR A 37 17.15 -1.52 9.91
CA THR A 37 17.34 -2.46 8.80
C THR A 37 18.15 -3.67 9.25
N ALA A 38 18.21 -4.71 8.41
CA ALA A 38 19.05 -5.87 8.67
C ALA A 38 20.55 -5.51 8.88
N SER A 39 21.00 -4.40 8.31
CA SER A 39 22.35 -3.84 8.52
C SER A 39 22.47 -2.99 9.80
N GLY A 40 21.39 -2.83 10.57
CA GLY A 40 21.35 -1.98 11.76
C GLY A 40 21.18 -0.49 11.46
N ALA A 41 21.09 -0.07 10.21
CA ALA A 41 20.84 1.32 9.83
C ALA A 41 19.37 1.69 10.09
N ARG A 42 19.12 2.88 10.64
CA ARG A 42 17.77 3.41 10.81
C ARG A 42 17.24 3.90 9.47
N LEU A 43 15.99 3.59 9.19
CA LEU A 43 15.27 4.12 8.04
C LEU A 43 15.03 5.62 8.21
N LYS A 44 15.17 6.37 7.10
CA LYS A 44 14.70 7.75 7.05
C LYS A 44 13.17 7.75 7.05
N VAL A 45 12.56 8.48 7.97
CA VAL A 45 11.11 8.61 8.12
C VAL A 45 10.72 10.07 7.92
N PRO A 46 9.75 10.37 7.04
CA PRO A 46 8.93 9.45 6.25
C PRO A 46 9.67 8.78 5.10
N HIS A 47 9.15 7.62 4.64
CA HIS A 47 9.44 7.08 3.32
C HIS A 47 8.89 8.07 2.30
N MET A 48 9.77 8.78 1.62
CA MET A 48 9.40 9.85 0.68
C MET A 48 10.18 9.68 -0.61
N GLY A 49 9.47 9.54 -1.72
CA GLY A 49 10.07 9.41 -3.04
C GLY A 49 9.48 8.27 -3.86
N TRP A 50 10.15 7.97 -4.96
CA TRP A 50 9.74 6.94 -5.91
C TRP A 50 10.24 5.57 -5.46
N ASN A 51 9.34 4.58 -5.49
CA ASN A 51 9.69 3.20 -5.17
C ASN A 51 8.87 2.23 -6.02
N ARG A 52 9.34 1.00 -6.12
CA ARG A 52 8.72 -0.05 -6.93
C ARG A 52 7.58 -0.73 -6.19
N VAL A 53 6.52 -1.03 -6.92
CA VAL A 53 5.41 -1.85 -6.44
C VAL A 53 5.47 -3.21 -7.14
N ASN A 54 5.68 -4.26 -6.38
CA ASN A 54 5.63 -5.63 -6.86
C ASN A 54 4.19 -6.14 -6.72
N GLN A 55 3.55 -6.40 -7.85
CA GLN A 55 2.21 -6.94 -7.90
C GLN A 55 2.23 -8.41 -7.44
N VAL A 56 1.40 -8.75 -6.49
CA VAL A 56 1.33 -10.11 -5.93
C VAL A 56 -0.05 -10.75 -6.07
N MET A 57 -0.95 -10.05 -6.77
CA MET A 57 -2.30 -10.50 -7.08
C MET A 57 -2.68 -9.94 -8.44
N ASP A 58 -3.27 -10.76 -9.30
CA ASP A 58 -3.91 -10.28 -10.53
C ASP A 58 -5.16 -9.49 -10.18
N HIS A 59 -5.26 -8.29 -10.76
CA HIS A 59 -6.41 -7.43 -10.50
C HIS A 59 -6.60 -6.44 -11.66
N PRO A 60 -7.86 -6.12 -12.05
CA PRO A 60 -8.13 -5.15 -13.14
C PRO A 60 -7.50 -3.79 -12.93
N MET A 61 -7.27 -3.38 -11.68
CA MET A 61 -6.59 -2.12 -11.36
C MET A 61 -5.15 -2.07 -11.87
N TRP A 62 -4.50 -3.20 -12.15
CA TRP A 62 -3.14 -3.28 -12.69
C TRP A 62 -3.08 -3.29 -14.23
N SER A 63 -4.21 -3.21 -14.93
CA SER A 63 -4.24 -3.20 -16.40
C SER A 63 -3.33 -2.11 -16.95
N ASP A 64 -2.48 -2.47 -17.92
CA ASP A 64 -1.47 -1.58 -18.53
C ASP A 64 -0.41 -1.03 -17.56
N ILE A 65 -0.26 -1.62 -16.38
CA ILE A 65 0.77 -1.28 -15.40
C ILE A 65 1.70 -2.48 -15.24
N GLY A 66 2.96 -2.32 -15.65
CA GLY A 66 3.97 -3.37 -15.52
C GLY A 66 4.30 -3.68 -14.06
N ASN A 67 4.59 -4.96 -13.77
CA ASN A 67 5.08 -5.34 -12.45
C ASN A 67 6.41 -4.64 -12.15
N GLY A 68 6.56 -4.13 -10.94
CA GLY A 68 7.72 -3.33 -10.53
C GLY A 68 7.67 -1.87 -10.99
N ALA A 69 6.54 -1.40 -11.50
CA ALA A 69 6.34 0.01 -11.83
C ALA A 69 6.57 0.90 -10.61
N ARG A 70 7.08 2.11 -10.84
CA ARG A 70 7.39 3.06 -9.78
C ARG A 70 6.21 3.99 -9.51
N PHE A 71 5.96 4.21 -8.23
CA PHE A 71 4.96 5.15 -7.73
C PHE A 71 5.58 6.04 -6.66
N TYR A 72 4.96 7.18 -6.40
CA TYR A 72 5.41 8.14 -5.40
C TYR A 72 4.79 7.84 -4.04
N PHE A 73 5.65 7.71 -3.04
CA PHE A 73 5.31 7.46 -1.64
C PHE A 73 5.64 8.66 -0.76
N VAL A 74 4.82 8.94 0.22
CA VAL A 74 5.11 9.85 1.33
C VAL A 74 4.30 9.41 2.55
N HIS A 75 4.90 8.61 3.42
CA HIS A 75 4.23 8.08 4.61
C HIS A 75 5.22 7.70 5.70
N SER A 76 4.79 7.81 6.96
CA SER A 76 5.56 7.43 8.13
C SER A 76 5.06 6.13 8.77
N TYR A 77 3.86 5.68 8.40
CA TYR A 77 3.23 4.46 8.88
C TYR A 77 3.01 3.49 7.72
N TYR A 78 2.98 2.21 8.01
CA TYR A 78 2.83 1.15 7.01
C TYR A 78 2.04 -0.03 7.56
N ALA A 79 1.42 -0.80 6.68
CA ALA A 79 0.82 -2.08 6.99
C ALA A 79 1.85 -3.20 6.75
N PRO A 80 2.21 -4.00 7.79
CA PRO A 80 3.09 -5.14 7.62
C PRO A 80 2.51 -6.18 6.66
N VAL A 81 3.37 -6.84 5.90
CA VAL A 81 2.95 -8.00 5.10
C VAL A 81 2.61 -9.15 6.05
N PRO A 82 1.40 -9.73 5.98
CA PRO A 82 1.00 -10.81 6.86
C PRO A 82 1.89 -12.07 6.71
N ASN A 83 2.18 -12.73 7.80
CA ASN A 83 2.81 -14.06 7.80
C ASN A 83 1.81 -15.11 7.31
N GLY A 84 2.24 -16.02 6.43
CA GLY A 84 1.44 -17.18 6.04
C GLY A 84 0.45 -16.98 4.89
N GLY A 85 0.58 -15.90 4.15
CA GLY A 85 -0.21 -15.67 2.93
C GLY A 85 -1.07 -14.42 2.99
N ALA A 86 -1.09 -13.76 1.87
CA ALA A 86 -1.56 -12.39 1.78
C ALA A 86 -2.88 -12.32 0.98
N ARG A 87 -3.94 -12.90 1.52
CA ARG A 87 -5.24 -13.02 0.81
C ARG A 87 -5.74 -11.71 0.21
N ASN A 88 -5.49 -10.59 0.88
CA ASN A 88 -5.95 -9.27 0.45
C ASN A 88 -4.81 -8.34 0.04
N VAL A 89 -3.58 -8.85 -0.11
CA VAL A 89 -2.44 -8.05 -0.55
C VAL A 89 -2.37 -8.08 -2.07
N ALA A 90 -2.43 -6.92 -2.70
CA ALA A 90 -2.34 -6.76 -4.14
C ALA A 90 -0.97 -6.26 -4.61
N GLY A 91 -0.24 -5.59 -3.74
CA GLY A 91 1.10 -5.10 -4.03
C GLY A 91 1.97 -4.99 -2.79
N VAL A 92 3.27 -5.23 -2.96
CA VAL A 92 4.28 -5.16 -1.90
C VAL A 92 5.43 -4.28 -2.35
N THR A 93 5.93 -3.45 -1.45
CA THR A 93 7.08 -2.58 -1.66
C THR A 93 8.10 -2.81 -0.55
N GLU A 94 9.38 -2.61 -0.86
CA GLU A 94 10.47 -2.74 0.10
C GLU A 94 11.10 -1.36 0.37
N TYR A 95 11.19 -1.04 1.65
CA TYR A 95 11.89 0.14 2.16
C TYR A 95 12.58 -0.21 3.49
N GLY A 96 13.70 -0.93 3.40
CA GLY A 96 14.36 -1.56 4.54
C GLY A 96 13.58 -2.75 5.12
N ILE A 97 12.28 -2.71 5.06
CA ILE A 97 11.34 -3.78 5.35
C ILE A 97 10.32 -3.89 4.21
N LYS A 98 9.68 -5.03 4.07
CA LYS A 98 8.56 -5.20 3.14
C LYS A 98 7.26 -4.75 3.79
N PHE A 99 6.47 -4.00 3.05
CA PHE A 99 5.16 -3.55 3.50
C PHE A 99 4.11 -3.66 2.40
N VAL A 100 2.85 -3.65 2.79
CA VAL A 100 1.71 -3.67 1.85
C VAL A 100 1.60 -2.31 1.19
N SER A 101 1.83 -2.26 -0.11
CA SER A 101 1.67 -1.04 -0.90
C SER A 101 0.37 -0.98 -1.69
N ALA A 102 -0.33 -2.11 -1.83
CA ALA A 102 -1.69 -2.18 -2.36
C ALA A 102 -2.45 -3.34 -1.74
N ALA A 103 -3.72 -3.14 -1.49
CA ALA A 103 -4.64 -4.14 -0.95
C ALA A 103 -5.94 -4.17 -1.75
N ALA A 104 -6.55 -5.35 -1.85
CA ALA A 104 -7.81 -5.54 -2.54
C ALA A 104 -8.71 -6.49 -1.75
N ARG A 105 -9.98 -6.14 -1.62
CA ARG A 105 -11.02 -7.00 -1.05
C ARG A 105 -12.38 -6.62 -1.63
N ASP A 106 -13.04 -7.59 -2.25
CA ASP A 106 -14.35 -7.37 -2.89
C ASP A 106 -14.30 -6.17 -3.87
N ASN A 107 -15.12 -5.17 -3.68
CA ASN A 107 -15.17 -3.95 -4.49
C ASN A 107 -14.31 -2.80 -3.93
N VAL A 108 -13.32 -3.12 -3.08
CA VAL A 108 -12.38 -2.16 -2.52
C VAL A 108 -10.97 -2.43 -3.04
N PHE A 109 -10.34 -1.41 -3.57
CA PHE A 109 -8.92 -1.39 -3.89
C PHE A 109 -8.28 -0.19 -3.20
N ALA A 110 -7.12 -0.39 -2.58
CA ALA A 110 -6.45 0.68 -1.85
C ALA A 110 -4.93 0.61 -2.01
N VAL A 111 -4.29 1.78 -2.02
CA VAL A 111 -2.85 1.92 -2.25
C VAL A 111 -2.20 2.83 -1.20
N GLN A 112 -0.95 2.52 -0.83
CA GLN A 112 -0.17 3.36 0.09
C GLN A 112 0.41 4.58 -0.62
N PHE A 113 0.77 4.43 -1.87
CA PHE A 113 1.32 5.51 -2.68
C PHE A 113 0.23 6.50 -3.13
N HIS A 114 0.67 7.60 -3.72
CA HIS A 114 -0.19 8.65 -4.28
C HIS A 114 -0.26 8.54 -5.81
N PRO A 115 -1.31 7.95 -6.39
CA PRO A 115 -1.46 7.86 -7.84
C PRO A 115 -1.45 9.24 -8.51
N GLU A 116 -2.06 10.24 -7.88
CA GLU A 116 -2.13 11.62 -8.36
C GLU A 116 -0.76 12.30 -8.46
N LYS A 117 0.26 11.74 -7.78
CA LYS A 117 1.66 12.21 -7.81
C LYS A 117 2.59 11.26 -8.56
N SER A 118 2.05 10.24 -9.23
CA SER A 118 2.82 9.14 -9.79
C SER A 118 2.88 9.15 -11.33
N HIS A 119 2.81 10.33 -11.95
CA HIS A 119 2.91 10.53 -13.39
C HIS A 119 2.04 9.55 -14.19
N GLN A 120 2.55 9.00 -15.28
CA GLN A 120 1.79 8.15 -16.19
C GLN A 120 1.23 6.88 -15.52
N GLN A 121 1.99 6.24 -14.66
CA GLN A 121 1.55 5.02 -13.96
C GLN A 121 0.37 5.32 -13.02
N GLY A 122 0.44 6.46 -12.33
CA GLY A 122 -0.66 6.93 -11.48
C GLY A 122 -1.92 7.24 -12.25
N LEU A 123 -1.81 7.94 -13.38
CA LEU A 123 -2.94 8.24 -14.26
C LEU A 123 -3.57 6.95 -14.82
N THR A 124 -2.75 5.97 -15.17
CA THR A 124 -3.24 4.68 -15.63
C THR A 124 -4.05 3.97 -14.53
N LEU A 125 -3.56 3.96 -13.29
CA LEU A 125 -4.29 3.37 -12.16
C LEU A 125 -5.63 4.08 -11.94
N LEU A 126 -5.66 5.42 -11.96
CA LEU A 126 -6.88 6.19 -11.78
C LEU A 126 -7.88 5.93 -12.93
N ARG A 127 -7.40 5.85 -14.16
CA ARG A 127 -8.22 5.45 -15.32
C ARG A 127 -8.81 4.04 -15.13
N ASN A 128 -8.01 3.10 -14.65
CA ASN A 128 -8.46 1.74 -14.37
C ASN A 128 -9.56 1.74 -13.32
N PHE A 129 -9.40 2.54 -12.27
CA PHE A 129 -10.43 2.68 -11.24
C PHE A 129 -11.77 3.19 -11.80
N VAL A 130 -11.73 4.20 -12.66
CA VAL A 130 -12.96 4.76 -13.28
C VAL A 130 -13.68 3.71 -14.15
N ARG A 131 -12.93 2.79 -14.74
CA ARG A 131 -13.46 1.73 -15.61
C ARG A 131 -13.80 0.44 -14.90
N TRP A 132 -13.30 0.27 -13.68
CA TRP A 132 -13.52 -0.94 -12.92
C TRP A 132 -14.96 -1.05 -12.44
N ASP A 133 -15.57 -2.20 -12.65
CA ASP A 133 -16.95 -2.49 -12.26
C ASP A 133 -17.10 -2.96 -10.81
N GLY A 134 -16.00 -3.05 -10.07
CA GLY A 134 -15.99 -3.52 -8.67
C GLY A 134 -15.80 -5.03 -8.53
N THR A 135 -15.51 -5.74 -9.61
CA THR A 135 -15.20 -7.18 -9.58
C THR A 135 -13.72 -7.42 -9.88
N ALA A 136 -13.19 -8.52 -9.39
CA ALA A 136 -11.78 -8.90 -9.59
C ALA A 136 -11.66 -10.22 -10.34
#